data_b4fc612743025604a7a8f1be51dd19e1
#
_entry.id   b4fc612743025604a7a8f1be51dd19e1
#
_cell.length_a   1.000
_cell.length_b   1.000
_cell.length_c   1.000
_cell.angle_alpha   90.00
_cell.angle_beta   90.00
_cell.angle_gamma   90.00
#
_symmetry.space_group_name_H-M   'P 1'
#
loop_
_entity.id
_entity.type
_entity.pdbx_description
1 polymer ?
#
loop_
_entity_poly.entity_id
_entity_poly.type
_entity_poly.pdbx_seq_one_letter_code
_entity_poly.pdbx_strand_id
1 'polypeptide(L)'
;VYKTFLHPNGFHHWAVREKNTGNYLIASSSINDSFAENMIIEIDAETGNVLRSINVNELFDDTYVTRSDWAHINSFDYIAEEDCVIVSMRNIHTIAKISLKDNELVWLIANPKFYKNTAQKDKVLRPAESMEWFFQQHAVSLLDYDSDAGKYKIILFDNHTANRRPVRYFDKIEGSNVLILNIDEKKGTVSKEKRVPTALSITRSNAFVTDDGDYIYAMCGNLKEEIDGCRAKIYKYDYQTGKCVKEISCKKDFFSGSKMKFDAKELSKSVCGDGDIIVGELKAPTYKEGNFENLSNAIAINEYEESDDVECFENGLPVIVRIVGDLLQI
;
A
#
# COMPACT_ATOMS: atom_id res chain seq x y z
N VAL A 1 -8.05 -17.23 -18.73
CA VAL A 1 -9.21 -17.26 -17.82
C VAL A 1 -8.84 -16.51 -16.55
N TYR A 2 -9.57 -15.47 -16.20
CA TYR A 2 -9.37 -14.72 -14.97
C TYR A 2 -10.31 -15.28 -13.91
N LYS A 3 -9.81 -15.52 -12.70
CA LYS A 3 -10.65 -15.89 -11.54
C LYS A 3 -10.98 -14.62 -10.78
N THR A 4 -12.24 -14.42 -10.41
CA THR A 4 -12.68 -13.32 -9.55
C THR A 4 -13.20 -13.91 -8.25
N PHE A 5 -12.64 -13.47 -7.14
CA PHE A 5 -13.08 -13.85 -5.81
C PHE A 5 -13.85 -12.69 -5.18
N LEU A 6 -15.02 -13.00 -4.61
CA LEU A 6 -15.79 -12.05 -3.82
C LEU A 6 -15.61 -12.41 -2.34
N HIS A 7 -15.20 -11.43 -1.55
CA HIS A 7 -15.10 -11.56 -0.10
C HIS A 7 -16.14 -10.66 0.56
N PRO A 8 -16.93 -11.15 1.53
CA PRO A 8 -18.02 -10.39 2.14
C PRO A 8 -17.59 -9.09 2.82
N ASN A 9 -16.34 -9.03 3.30
CA ASN A 9 -15.78 -7.83 3.93
C ASN A 9 -15.22 -6.81 2.93
N GLY A 10 -15.18 -7.16 1.65
CA GLY A 10 -14.47 -6.39 0.63
C GLY A 10 -12.95 -6.45 0.80
N PHE A 11 -12.27 -5.99 -0.21
CA PHE A 11 -10.83 -5.78 -0.23
C PHE A 11 -10.57 -4.30 -0.37
N HIS A 12 -9.48 -3.81 0.23
CA HIS A 12 -9.14 -2.41 0.13
C HIS A 12 -7.63 -2.21 0.10
N HIS A 13 -7.22 -1.05 -0.35
CA HIS A 13 -5.87 -0.48 -0.33
C HIS A 13 -4.76 -1.36 -0.88
N TRP A 14 -4.49 -2.58 -0.34
CA TRP A 14 -3.24 -3.27 -0.56
C TRP A 14 -3.37 -4.78 -0.63
N ALA A 15 -2.57 -5.37 -1.52
CA ALA A 15 -2.42 -6.81 -1.63
C ALA A 15 -0.96 -7.17 -1.93
N VAL A 16 -0.49 -8.24 -1.32
CA VAL A 16 0.84 -8.81 -1.57
C VAL A 16 0.67 -10.27 -1.98
N ARG A 17 1.35 -10.66 -3.06
CA ARG A 17 1.42 -12.06 -3.44
C ARG A 17 2.57 -12.73 -2.72
N GLU A 18 2.29 -13.78 -1.95
CA GLU A 18 3.29 -14.63 -1.35
C GLU A 18 4.01 -15.44 -2.45
N LYS A 19 5.36 -15.39 -2.47
CA LYS A 19 6.14 -15.93 -3.59
C LYS A 19 6.23 -17.46 -3.60
N ASN A 20 6.20 -18.10 -2.43
CA ASN A 20 6.39 -19.54 -2.31
C ASN A 20 5.10 -20.31 -2.59
N THR A 21 3.98 -19.87 -2.05
CA THR A 21 2.67 -20.51 -2.21
C THR A 21 1.89 -19.94 -3.40
N GLY A 22 2.17 -18.69 -3.76
CA GLY A 22 1.40 -17.93 -4.74
C GLY A 22 0.10 -17.35 -4.18
N ASN A 23 -0.20 -17.57 -2.89
CA ASN A 23 -1.35 -16.99 -2.20
C ASN A 23 -1.29 -15.47 -2.13
N TYR A 24 -2.41 -14.87 -1.73
CA TYR A 24 -2.48 -13.43 -1.58
C TYR A 24 -2.78 -13.07 -0.12
N LEU A 25 -1.95 -12.17 0.43
CA LEU A 25 -2.32 -11.43 1.64
C LEU A 25 -2.99 -10.12 1.21
N ILE A 26 -4.16 -9.84 1.76
CA ILE A 26 -4.98 -8.71 1.32
C ILE A 26 -5.52 -7.96 2.53
N ALA A 27 -5.48 -6.63 2.46
CA ALA A 27 -6.14 -5.79 3.45
C ALA A 27 -7.65 -5.88 3.30
N SER A 28 -8.34 -6.04 4.44
CA SER A 28 -9.79 -6.27 4.51
C SER A 28 -10.39 -5.62 5.76
N SER A 29 -11.69 -5.78 5.93
CA SER A 29 -12.44 -5.29 7.09
C SER A 29 -13.10 -6.45 7.83
N SER A 30 -13.39 -6.28 9.11
CA SER A 30 -14.12 -7.27 9.89
C SER A 30 -15.59 -7.36 9.49
N ILE A 31 -16.13 -8.59 9.35
CA ILE A 31 -17.56 -8.78 9.00
C ILE A 31 -18.47 -8.57 10.21
N ASN A 32 -18.00 -9.01 11.38
CA ASN A 32 -18.85 -9.22 12.55
C ASN A 32 -18.88 -8.02 13.50
N ASP A 33 -18.10 -7.02 13.22
CA ASP A 33 -18.05 -5.78 13.98
C ASP A 33 -18.18 -4.56 13.07
N SER A 34 -18.31 -3.40 13.61
CA SER A 34 -18.45 -2.14 12.86
C SER A 34 -17.10 -1.52 12.47
N PHE A 35 -16.00 -2.28 12.56
CA PHE A 35 -14.68 -1.78 12.24
C PHE A 35 -14.34 -1.99 10.76
N ALA A 36 -13.70 -0.98 10.19
CA ALA A 36 -13.24 -0.99 8.81
C ALA A 36 -11.71 -0.96 8.76
N GLU A 37 -11.15 -1.56 7.71
CA GLU A 37 -9.73 -1.47 7.38
C GLU A 37 -8.81 -1.90 8.53
N ASN A 38 -9.22 -2.97 9.22
CA ASN A 38 -8.60 -3.47 10.43
C ASN A 38 -8.11 -4.92 10.32
N MET A 39 -8.20 -5.53 9.14
CA MET A 39 -7.82 -6.92 8.94
C MET A 39 -6.80 -7.10 7.83
N ILE A 40 -6.00 -8.16 7.96
CA ILE A 40 -5.21 -8.75 6.89
C ILE A 40 -5.65 -10.20 6.77
N ILE A 41 -6.01 -10.63 5.58
CA ILE A 41 -6.43 -12.00 5.31
C ILE A 41 -5.49 -12.64 4.29
N GLU A 42 -5.22 -13.93 4.44
CA GLU A 42 -4.56 -14.73 3.43
C GLU A 42 -5.60 -15.53 2.66
N ILE A 43 -5.52 -15.43 1.33
CA ILE A 43 -6.44 -16.11 0.41
C ILE A 43 -5.64 -17.10 -0.44
N ASP A 44 -6.13 -18.31 -0.51
CA ASP A 44 -5.66 -19.33 -1.43
C ASP A 44 -5.90 -18.90 -2.87
N ALA A 45 -4.84 -18.88 -3.67
CA ALA A 45 -4.87 -18.36 -5.04
C ALA A 45 -5.70 -19.23 -6.00
N GLU A 46 -5.92 -20.50 -5.68
CA GLU A 46 -6.65 -21.44 -6.54
C GLU A 46 -8.14 -21.46 -6.21
N THR A 47 -8.47 -21.46 -4.93
CA THR A 47 -9.84 -21.66 -4.46
C THR A 47 -10.54 -20.36 -4.05
N GLY A 48 -9.78 -19.31 -3.69
CA GLY A 48 -10.29 -18.09 -3.10
C GLY A 48 -10.71 -18.19 -1.64
N ASN A 49 -10.46 -19.34 -1.00
CA ASN A 49 -10.78 -19.51 0.40
C ASN A 49 -9.83 -18.70 1.29
N VAL A 50 -10.38 -18.14 2.37
CA VAL A 50 -9.56 -17.53 3.41
C VAL A 50 -8.87 -18.65 4.20
N LEU A 51 -7.54 -18.61 4.23
CA LEU A 51 -6.71 -19.57 4.95
C LEU A 51 -6.49 -19.13 6.39
N ARG A 52 -6.25 -17.83 6.60
CA ARG A 52 -6.09 -17.22 7.93
C ARG A 52 -6.40 -15.71 7.86
N SER A 53 -6.61 -15.12 9.03
CA SER A 53 -6.86 -13.70 9.17
C SER A 53 -6.24 -13.17 10.45
N ILE A 54 -5.78 -11.92 10.39
CA ILE A 54 -5.34 -11.14 11.55
C ILE A 54 -6.29 -9.97 11.71
N ASN A 55 -6.87 -9.85 12.90
CA ASN A 55 -7.65 -8.70 13.29
C ASN A 55 -6.81 -7.81 14.22
N VAL A 56 -6.40 -6.64 13.75
CA VAL A 56 -5.54 -5.76 14.56
C VAL A 56 -6.26 -5.20 15.80
N ASN A 57 -7.59 -5.28 15.87
CA ASN A 57 -8.31 -4.90 17.08
C ASN A 57 -7.91 -5.73 18.29
N GLU A 58 -7.48 -6.98 18.07
CA GLU A 58 -7.09 -7.91 19.14
C GLU A 58 -5.67 -7.64 19.64
N LEU A 59 -4.89 -6.85 18.90
CA LEU A 59 -3.47 -6.57 19.18
C LEU A 59 -3.25 -5.22 19.85
N PHE A 60 -4.28 -4.37 19.91
CA PHE A 60 -4.18 -3.00 20.42
C PHE A 60 -5.11 -2.77 21.60
N ASP A 61 -4.68 -1.87 22.47
CA ASP A 61 -5.42 -1.38 23.62
C ASP A 61 -6.70 -0.61 23.20
N ASP A 62 -7.76 -0.73 23.96
CA ASP A 62 -9.04 -0.02 23.77
C ASP A 62 -8.88 1.50 23.65
N THR A 63 -7.76 2.05 24.09
CA THR A 63 -7.41 3.46 23.89
C THR A 63 -7.39 3.84 22.40
N TYR A 64 -7.04 2.90 21.51
CA TYR A 64 -6.96 3.12 20.07
C TYR A 64 -8.19 2.61 19.34
N VAL A 65 -8.78 1.50 19.79
CA VAL A 65 -9.94 0.85 19.16
C VAL A 65 -11.21 1.66 19.48
N THR A 66 -11.30 2.89 18.98
CA THR A 66 -12.29 3.87 19.43
C THR A 66 -13.41 4.17 18.44
N ARG A 67 -13.30 3.73 17.20
CA ARG A 67 -14.27 3.99 16.10
C ARG A 67 -14.08 3.01 14.95
N SER A 68 -15.03 3.01 14.02
CA SER A 68 -15.03 2.07 12.90
C SER A 68 -13.73 2.04 12.07
N ASP A 69 -13.14 3.18 11.78
CA ASP A 69 -11.89 3.31 11.00
C ASP A 69 -10.76 3.87 11.88
N TRP A 70 -10.40 3.14 12.93
CA TRP A 70 -9.36 3.59 13.87
C TRP A 70 -7.94 3.29 13.40
N ALA A 71 -7.70 2.13 12.79
CA ALA A 71 -6.40 1.71 12.32
C ALA A 71 -6.09 2.26 10.92
N HIS A 72 -7.00 2.06 9.98
CA HIS A 72 -6.85 2.39 8.59
C HIS A 72 -5.60 1.75 7.99
N ILE A 73 -5.61 0.42 7.91
CA ILE A 73 -4.53 -0.33 7.26
C ILE A 73 -4.52 0.05 5.78
N ASN A 74 -3.47 0.71 5.33
CA ASN A 74 -3.37 1.18 3.95
C ASN A 74 -2.25 0.55 3.13
N SER A 75 -1.34 -0.15 3.78
CA SER A 75 -0.29 -0.93 3.13
C SER A 75 0.37 -1.89 4.11
N PHE A 76 0.98 -2.92 3.59
CA PHE A 76 1.87 -3.82 4.33
C PHE A 76 2.83 -4.53 3.37
N ASP A 77 3.90 -5.08 3.93
CA ASP A 77 4.79 -5.99 3.21
C ASP A 77 5.00 -7.27 4.02
N TYR A 78 5.30 -8.37 3.35
CA TYR A 78 5.37 -9.69 3.96
C TYR A 78 6.80 -10.24 3.98
N ILE A 79 7.22 -10.73 5.14
CA ILE A 79 8.51 -11.38 5.38
C ILE A 79 8.24 -12.87 5.51
N ALA A 80 8.43 -13.59 4.41
CA ALA A 80 8.07 -15.02 4.34
C ALA A 80 8.89 -15.90 5.30
N GLU A 81 10.16 -15.60 5.49
CA GLU A 81 11.07 -16.35 6.37
C GLU A 81 10.66 -16.29 7.84
N GLU A 82 9.96 -15.24 8.23
CA GLU A 82 9.52 -15.02 9.61
C GLU A 82 8.02 -15.22 9.79
N ASP A 83 7.28 -15.39 8.69
CA ASP A 83 5.82 -15.35 8.65
C ASP A 83 5.24 -14.11 9.36
N CYS A 84 5.82 -12.95 9.02
CA CYS A 84 5.47 -11.65 9.59
C CYS A 84 5.06 -10.65 8.52
N VAL A 85 4.25 -9.66 8.91
CA VAL A 85 3.95 -8.49 8.09
C VAL A 85 4.47 -7.22 8.74
N ILE A 86 4.93 -6.26 7.92
CA ILE A 86 5.17 -4.88 8.34
C ILE A 86 4.01 -4.04 7.82
N VAL A 87 3.19 -3.52 8.72
CA VAL A 87 1.88 -2.91 8.42
C VAL A 87 1.90 -1.42 8.70
N SER A 88 1.37 -0.62 7.79
CA SER A 88 1.10 0.81 7.99
C SER A 88 -0.34 1.02 8.45
N MET A 89 -0.50 1.57 9.65
CA MET A 89 -1.77 1.98 10.24
C MET A 89 -1.84 3.51 10.27
N ARG A 90 -2.53 4.06 9.28
CA ARG A 90 -2.55 5.50 8.99
C ARG A 90 -3.09 6.34 10.14
N ASN A 91 -4.25 5.97 10.67
CA ASN A 91 -4.98 6.83 11.60
C ASN A 91 -4.38 6.90 13.02
N ILE A 92 -3.50 5.96 13.34
CA ILE A 92 -2.71 5.98 14.60
C ILE A 92 -1.24 6.30 14.38
N HIS A 93 -0.87 6.72 13.16
CA HIS A 93 0.50 7.13 12.83
C HIS A 93 1.56 6.09 13.18
N THR A 94 1.28 4.83 12.86
CA THR A 94 2.08 3.70 13.34
C THR A 94 2.42 2.75 12.21
N ILE A 95 3.63 2.22 12.25
CA ILE A 95 4.04 1.03 11.52
C ILE A 95 4.26 -0.07 12.55
N ALA A 96 3.74 -1.25 12.30
CA ALA A 96 3.85 -2.41 13.18
C ALA A 96 4.46 -3.60 12.44
N LYS A 97 5.28 -4.40 13.13
CA LYS A 97 5.58 -5.78 12.71
C LYS A 97 4.68 -6.72 13.50
N ILE A 98 3.97 -7.57 12.79
CA ILE A 98 3.00 -8.52 13.34
C ILE A 98 3.39 -9.92 12.87
N SER A 99 3.52 -10.87 13.82
CA SER A 99 3.64 -12.30 13.53
C SER A 99 2.28 -12.85 13.10
N LEU A 100 2.19 -13.38 11.88
CA LEU A 100 0.98 -14.04 11.40
C LEU A 100 0.81 -15.43 12.00
N LYS A 101 1.93 -16.07 12.34
CA LYS A 101 1.96 -17.38 12.97
C LYS A 101 1.40 -17.36 14.39
N ASP A 102 1.82 -16.37 15.17
CA ASP A 102 1.51 -16.31 16.60
C ASP A 102 0.35 -15.36 16.91
N ASN A 103 -0.11 -14.59 15.91
CA ASN A 103 -1.07 -13.48 16.06
C ASN A 103 -0.59 -12.49 17.13
N GLU A 104 0.66 -12.06 17.05
CA GLU A 104 1.27 -11.21 18.05
C GLU A 104 1.93 -9.97 17.45
N LEU A 105 1.84 -8.88 18.20
CA LEU A 105 2.56 -7.65 17.91
C LEU A 105 4.04 -7.83 18.30
N VAL A 106 4.95 -7.73 17.33
CA VAL A 106 6.40 -7.85 17.58
C VAL A 106 6.97 -6.51 18.02
N TRP A 107 6.83 -5.47 17.20
CA TRP A 107 7.27 -4.11 17.52
C TRP A 107 6.46 -3.04 16.80
N LEU A 108 6.62 -1.80 17.26
CA LEU A 108 5.99 -0.60 16.72
C LEU A 108 7.02 0.48 16.39
N ILE A 109 6.79 1.20 15.29
CA ILE A 109 7.43 2.48 14.99
C ILE A 109 6.35 3.56 15.04
N ALA A 110 6.45 4.43 16.02
CA ALA A 110 5.55 5.56 16.21
C ALA A 110 6.19 6.57 17.16
N ASN A 111 5.64 7.77 17.24
CA ASN A 111 6.05 8.71 18.29
C ASN A 111 5.76 8.08 19.67
N PRO A 112 6.79 7.85 20.51
CA PRO A 112 6.62 7.18 21.81
C PRO A 112 5.61 7.86 22.74
N LYS A 113 5.36 9.16 22.54
CA LYS A 113 4.37 9.91 23.34
C LYS A 113 2.96 9.35 23.17
N PHE A 114 2.65 8.77 22.01
CA PHE A 114 1.33 8.21 21.76
C PHE A 114 1.09 6.94 22.55
N TYR A 115 2.12 6.14 22.80
CA TYR A 115 2.03 4.83 23.45
C TYR A 115 2.37 4.84 24.95
N LYS A 116 2.71 5.99 25.53
CA LYS A 116 3.21 6.13 26.92
C LYS A 116 2.33 5.44 27.96
N ASN A 117 1.01 5.47 27.76
CA ASN A 117 0.02 4.97 28.73
C ASN A 117 -0.75 3.76 28.18
N THR A 118 -0.20 2.99 27.28
CA THR A 118 -0.83 1.83 26.66
C THR A 118 -0.11 0.53 27.01
N ALA A 119 -0.77 -0.60 26.82
CA ALA A 119 -0.15 -1.91 26.97
C ALA A 119 1.01 -2.15 25.99
N GLN A 120 1.01 -1.45 24.84
CA GLN A 120 2.00 -1.59 23.78
C GLN A 120 3.27 -0.72 23.98
N LYS A 121 3.38 0.04 25.07
CA LYS A 121 4.50 0.98 25.30
C LYS A 121 5.88 0.35 25.13
N ASP A 122 6.06 -0.89 25.59
CA ASP A 122 7.33 -1.61 25.56
C ASP A 122 7.63 -2.25 24.18
N LYS A 123 6.68 -2.22 23.27
CA LYS A 123 6.83 -2.66 21.87
C LYS A 123 7.30 -1.52 20.95
N VAL A 124 7.26 -0.27 21.41
CA VAL A 124 7.68 0.88 20.60
C VAL A 124 9.19 0.93 20.51
N LEU A 125 9.72 0.87 19.28
CA LEU A 125 11.14 1.00 19.03
C LEU A 125 11.63 2.40 19.42
N ARG A 126 12.79 2.46 20.06
CA ARG A 126 13.40 3.71 20.45
C ARG A 126 14.11 4.35 19.26
N PRO A 127 14.00 5.66 19.07
CA PRO A 127 14.82 6.34 18.09
C PRO A 127 16.30 6.26 18.51
N ALA A 128 17.17 5.81 17.59
CA ALA A 128 18.60 5.75 17.83
C ALA A 128 19.23 7.15 17.92
N GLU A 129 18.58 8.12 17.30
CA GLU A 129 18.93 9.55 17.30
C GLU A 129 17.66 10.40 17.31
N SER A 130 17.77 11.71 17.48
CA SER A 130 16.62 12.59 17.33
C SER A 130 16.05 12.49 15.90
N MET A 131 14.78 12.15 15.78
CA MET A 131 14.11 12.05 14.48
C MET A 131 12.76 12.75 14.51
N GLU A 132 12.38 13.32 13.38
CA GLU A 132 11.02 13.76 13.13
C GLU A 132 10.17 12.57 12.76
N TRP A 133 9.00 12.47 13.40
CA TRP A 133 8.06 11.39 13.19
C TRP A 133 7.23 11.62 11.93
N PHE A 134 6.69 10.53 11.40
CA PHE A 134 5.74 10.54 10.28
C PHE A 134 4.29 10.58 10.80
N PHE A 135 3.39 11.09 9.95
CA PHE A 135 1.99 11.22 10.29
C PHE A 135 1.11 10.95 9.08
N GLN A 136 0.04 10.16 9.25
CA GLN A 136 -0.89 9.79 8.18
C GLN A 136 -0.21 9.11 7.00
N GLN A 137 0.84 8.33 7.27
CA GLN A 137 1.69 7.70 6.27
C GLN A 137 0.96 6.67 5.42
N HIS A 138 1.50 6.40 4.22
CA HIS A 138 1.04 5.40 3.28
C HIS A 138 2.19 4.58 2.73
N ALA A 139 1.85 3.44 2.13
CA ALA A 139 2.70 2.63 1.26
C ALA A 139 4.03 2.23 1.89
N VAL A 140 3.99 1.67 3.10
CA VAL A 140 5.17 1.03 3.67
C VAL A 140 5.60 -0.16 2.80
N SER A 141 6.90 -0.25 2.49
CA SER A 141 7.48 -1.38 1.78
C SER A 141 8.87 -1.70 2.30
N LEU A 142 9.23 -2.99 2.27
CA LEU A 142 10.58 -3.45 2.54
C LEU A 142 11.51 -3.09 1.38
N LEU A 143 12.66 -2.52 1.69
CA LEU A 143 13.75 -2.32 0.75
C LEU A 143 14.80 -3.43 0.89
N ASP A 144 15.07 -3.81 2.14
CA ASP A 144 16.07 -4.82 2.47
C ASP A 144 15.82 -5.38 3.88
N TYR A 145 16.22 -6.62 4.13
CA TYR A 145 16.16 -7.21 5.45
C TYR A 145 17.13 -8.37 5.62
N ASP A 146 17.55 -8.57 6.88
CA ASP A 146 18.32 -9.70 7.36
C ASP A 146 17.64 -10.19 8.65
N SER A 147 16.81 -11.22 8.53
CA SER A 147 16.03 -11.80 9.62
C SER A 147 16.94 -12.36 10.72
N ASP A 148 18.07 -12.97 10.38
CA ASP A 148 19.01 -13.52 11.34
C ASP A 148 19.69 -12.40 12.17
N ALA A 149 20.02 -11.30 11.53
CA ALA A 149 20.57 -10.13 12.21
C ALA A 149 19.48 -9.28 12.89
N GLY A 150 18.20 -9.44 12.55
CA GLY A 150 17.10 -8.58 12.99
C GLY A 150 17.22 -7.16 12.44
N LYS A 151 17.62 -7.04 11.18
CA LYS A 151 17.81 -5.75 10.50
C LYS A 151 16.79 -5.60 9.38
N TYR A 152 16.15 -4.45 9.32
CA TYR A 152 15.19 -4.15 8.28
C TYR A 152 15.41 -2.74 7.78
N LYS A 153 15.21 -2.55 6.48
CA LYS A 153 15.14 -1.24 5.84
C LYS A 153 13.79 -1.10 5.16
N ILE A 154 13.07 -0.05 5.49
CA ILE A 154 11.75 0.22 4.93
C ILE A 154 11.70 1.61 4.29
N ILE A 155 10.83 1.74 3.29
CA ILE A 155 10.45 3.02 2.70
C ILE A 155 8.96 3.26 2.95
N LEU A 156 8.59 4.53 3.14
CA LEU A 156 7.19 4.95 3.27
C LEU A 156 6.99 6.36 2.73
N PHE A 157 5.75 6.69 2.41
CA PHE A 157 5.32 8.04 2.10
C PHE A 157 4.67 8.67 3.34
N ASP A 158 5.31 9.69 3.91
CA ASP A 158 4.81 10.47 5.03
C ASP A 158 3.94 11.62 4.50
N ASN A 159 2.63 11.45 4.50
CA ASN A 159 1.72 12.53 4.07
C ASN A 159 1.80 13.74 4.98
N HIS A 160 2.21 13.55 6.22
CA HIS A 160 2.43 14.61 7.22
C HIS A 160 1.23 15.52 7.41
N THR A 161 0.03 14.94 7.45
CA THR A 161 -1.22 15.69 7.60
C THR A 161 -1.76 15.59 9.01
N ALA A 162 -2.53 16.61 9.40
CA ALA A 162 -3.17 16.63 10.72
C ALA A 162 -4.23 15.53 10.85
N ASN A 163 -4.33 14.94 12.03
CA ASN A 163 -5.39 14.01 12.40
C ASN A 163 -6.01 14.41 13.74
N ARG A 164 -7.33 14.20 13.87
CA ARG A 164 -8.08 14.51 15.08
C ARG A 164 -8.37 13.29 15.95
N ARG A 165 -8.45 12.11 15.37
CA ARG A 165 -8.81 10.87 16.07
C ARG A 165 -8.28 9.63 15.32
N PRO A 166 -7.99 8.50 15.98
CA PRO A 166 -7.97 8.36 17.45
C PRO A 166 -6.79 9.10 18.08
N VAL A 167 -5.65 9.19 17.36
CA VAL A 167 -4.45 9.89 17.83
C VAL A 167 -4.41 11.29 17.24
N ARG A 168 -4.43 12.30 18.10
CA ARG A 168 -4.38 13.69 17.66
C ARG A 168 -2.98 14.10 17.27
N TYR A 169 -2.88 14.71 16.11
CA TYR A 169 -1.68 15.39 15.66
C TYR A 169 -2.03 16.71 14.98
N PHE A 170 -1.45 17.78 15.49
CA PHE A 170 -1.59 19.13 14.93
C PHE A 170 -0.24 19.82 15.05
N ASP A 171 0.50 19.85 13.98
CA ASP A 171 1.76 20.58 13.89
C ASP A 171 1.76 21.44 12.63
N LYS A 172 2.78 22.26 12.47
CA LYS A 172 2.95 23.05 11.25
C LYS A 172 3.24 22.08 10.10
N ILE A 173 2.32 22.04 9.15
CA ILE A 173 2.41 21.17 7.97
C ILE A 173 3.04 21.98 6.85
N GLU A 174 4.26 21.63 6.48
CA GLU A 174 5.01 22.34 5.43
C GLU A 174 5.02 21.55 4.11
N GLY A 175 4.88 20.23 4.16
CA GLY A 175 4.90 19.35 3.00
C GLY A 175 4.81 17.88 3.41
N SER A 176 4.75 17.00 2.43
CA SER A 176 4.91 15.56 2.62
C SER A 176 6.36 15.15 2.42
N ASN A 177 6.69 13.90 2.75
CA ASN A 177 8.06 13.41 2.62
C ASN A 177 8.09 11.95 2.20
N VAL A 178 9.17 11.53 1.59
CA VAL A 178 9.56 10.11 1.55
C VAL A 178 10.54 9.85 2.69
N LEU A 179 10.30 8.80 3.45
CA LEU A 179 11.19 8.36 4.52
C LEU A 179 11.77 7.00 4.21
N ILE A 180 13.07 6.84 4.48
CA ILE A 180 13.74 5.54 4.55
C ILE A 180 14.24 5.36 5.98
N LEU A 181 13.81 4.26 6.62
CA LEU A 181 14.12 3.94 8.00
C LEU A 181 14.89 2.63 8.08
N ASN A 182 15.91 2.63 8.94
CA ASN A 182 16.63 1.42 9.34
C ASN A 182 16.16 0.98 10.73
N ILE A 183 15.87 -0.29 10.87
CA ILE A 183 15.40 -0.93 12.10
C ILE A 183 16.45 -1.93 12.58
N ASP A 184 16.77 -1.88 13.87
CA ASP A 184 17.54 -2.89 14.58
C ASP A 184 16.65 -3.52 15.65
N GLU A 185 16.00 -4.62 15.29
CA GLU A 185 15.06 -5.31 16.16
C GLU A 185 15.73 -5.82 17.45
N LYS A 186 16.95 -6.36 17.34
CA LYS A 186 17.69 -6.87 18.49
C LYS A 186 18.06 -5.79 19.50
N LYS A 187 18.30 -4.56 19.02
CA LYS A 187 18.54 -3.41 19.88
C LYS A 187 17.26 -2.68 20.27
N GLY A 188 16.14 -2.99 19.64
CA GLY A 188 14.88 -2.29 19.80
C GLY A 188 14.96 -0.83 19.35
N THR A 189 15.63 -0.55 18.22
CA THR A 189 15.87 0.82 17.76
C THR A 189 15.48 1.03 16.30
N VAL A 190 15.10 2.28 16.00
CA VAL A 190 14.84 2.78 14.64
C VAL A 190 15.66 4.03 14.40
N SER A 191 16.21 4.19 13.20
CA SER A 191 16.93 5.40 12.77
C SER A 191 16.45 5.83 11.38
N LYS A 192 16.56 7.12 11.11
CA LYS A 192 16.25 7.70 9.81
C LYS A 192 17.49 7.63 8.92
N GLU A 193 17.40 6.92 7.79
CA GLU A 193 18.44 6.98 6.78
C GLU A 193 18.25 8.19 5.86
N LYS A 194 17.00 8.37 5.38
CA LYS A 194 16.68 9.48 4.47
C LYS A 194 15.32 10.09 4.79
N ARG A 195 15.24 11.41 4.50
CA ARG A 195 14.01 12.17 4.40
C ARG A 195 14.10 13.05 3.17
N VAL A 196 13.20 12.87 2.22
CA VAL A 196 13.16 13.63 0.97
C VAL A 196 11.84 14.39 0.91
N PRO A 197 11.88 15.75 0.89
CA PRO A 197 10.66 16.55 0.91
C PRO A 197 9.94 16.50 -0.44
N THR A 198 8.61 16.54 -0.39
CA THR A 198 7.74 16.60 -1.56
C THR A 198 6.68 17.68 -1.38
N ALA A 199 5.90 17.97 -2.42
CA ALA A 199 4.68 18.74 -2.26
C ALA A 199 3.71 18.05 -1.29
N LEU A 200 2.88 18.83 -0.59
CA LEU A 200 1.92 18.31 0.34
C LEU A 200 0.84 17.49 -0.36
N SER A 201 0.86 16.19 -0.16
CA SER A 201 -0.15 15.24 -0.63
C SER A 201 -0.94 14.71 0.56
N ILE A 202 -2.24 15.03 0.61
CA ILE A 202 -3.05 14.86 1.84
C ILE A 202 -3.49 13.43 2.10
N THR A 203 -3.54 12.59 1.09
CA THR A 203 -3.93 11.17 1.16
C THR A 203 -3.27 10.39 0.04
N ARG A 204 -3.38 9.05 0.08
CA ARG A 204 -2.82 8.19 -0.97
C ARG A 204 -1.31 8.34 -1.05
N SER A 205 -0.74 8.19 -2.26
CA SER A 205 0.69 8.38 -2.49
C SER A 205 1.53 7.18 -2.09
N ASN A 206 2.66 7.04 -2.74
CA ASN A 206 3.65 6.03 -2.41
C ASN A 206 5.06 6.45 -2.85
N ALA A 207 6.04 5.66 -2.46
CA ALA A 207 7.40 5.82 -2.90
C ALA A 207 8.07 4.46 -3.12
N PHE A 208 9.06 4.42 -3.99
CA PHE A 208 9.91 3.24 -4.18
C PHE A 208 11.32 3.65 -4.60
N VAL A 209 12.26 2.76 -4.36
CA VAL A 209 13.64 2.86 -4.88
C VAL A 209 13.73 2.06 -6.17
N THR A 210 14.51 2.54 -7.14
CA THR A 210 14.77 1.80 -8.38
C THR A 210 15.61 0.54 -8.12
N ASP A 211 15.55 -0.45 -9.01
CA ASP A 211 16.23 -1.74 -8.81
C ASP A 211 17.77 -1.62 -8.76
N ASP A 212 18.33 -0.59 -9.41
CA ASP A 212 19.76 -0.24 -9.35
C ASP A 212 20.14 0.48 -8.05
N GLY A 213 19.15 0.90 -7.25
CA GLY A 213 19.38 1.65 -6.02
C GLY A 213 19.72 3.13 -6.22
N ASP A 214 19.73 3.62 -7.46
CA ASP A 214 20.23 4.95 -7.78
C ASP A 214 19.20 6.07 -7.54
N TYR A 215 17.89 5.75 -7.59
CA TYR A 215 16.85 6.77 -7.52
C TYR A 215 15.70 6.39 -6.59
N ILE A 216 15.11 7.45 -6.00
CA ILE A 216 13.84 7.37 -5.28
C ILE A 216 12.76 8.02 -6.15
N TYR A 217 11.66 7.32 -6.37
CA TYR A 217 10.44 7.90 -6.91
C TYR A 217 9.46 8.20 -5.78
N ALA A 218 8.94 9.44 -5.78
CA ALA A 218 7.88 9.87 -4.87
C ALA A 218 6.63 10.22 -5.69
N MET A 219 5.54 9.53 -5.41
CA MET A 219 4.27 9.64 -6.11
C MET A 219 3.28 10.42 -5.25
N CYS A 220 3.18 11.75 -5.44
CA CYS A 220 2.24 12.61 -4.73
C CYS A 220 0.87 12.56 -5.40
N GLY A 221 0.04 11.61 -5.02
CA GLY A 221 -1.19 11.26 -5.73
C GLY A 221 -2.37 12.21 -5.52
N ASN A 222 -2.37 13.02 -4.44
CA ASN A 222 -3.48 13.92 -4.11
C ASN A 222 -2.96 15.19 -3.43
N LEU A 223 -2.53 16.17 -4.22
CA LEU A 223 -2.05 17.44 -3.70
C LEU A 223 -3.14 18.20 -2.95
N LYS A 224 -2.78 18.80 -1.82
CA LYS A 224 -3.70 19.64 -1.04
C LYS A 224 -4.25 20.82 -1.85
N GLU A 225 -3.38 21.42 -2.65
CA GLU A 225 -3.70 22.54 -3.52
C GLU A 225 -3.18 22.22 -4.93
N GLU A 226 -3.91 22.66 -5.93
CA GLU A 226 -3.46 22.54 -7.31
C GLU A 226 -2.18 23.39 -7.52
N ILE A 227 -1.19 22.79 -8.15
CA ILE A 227 0.05 23.47 -8.54
C ILE A 227 0.08 23.49 -10.06
N ASP A 228 0.03 24.69 -10.64
CA ASP A 228 -0.01 24.92 -12.09
C ASP A 228 -1.12 24.12 -12.81
N GLY A 229 -2.30 24.05 -12.20
CA GLY A 229 -3.45 23.31 -12.71
C GLY A 229 -3.31 21.78 -12.62
N CYS A 230 -2.34 21.28 -11.85
CA CYS A 230 -2.09 19.85 -11.64
C CYS A 230 -2.45 19.44 -10.23
N ARG A 231 -3.07 18.25 -10.10
CA ARG A 231 -3.56 17.70 -8.84
C ARG A 231 -2.65 16.63 -8.26
N ALA A 232 -1.66 16.18 -9.04
CA ALA A 232 -0.68 15.20 -8.58
C ALA A 232 0.70 15.49 -9.19
N LYS A 233 1.73 14.97 -8.53
CA LYS A 233 3.13 15.11 -8.97
C LYS A 233 3.90 13.83 -8.74
N ILE A 234 4.84 13.57 -9.64
CA ILE A 234 5.81 12.49 -9.50
C ILE A 234 7.20 13.13 -9.48
N TYR A 235 7.95 12.82 -8.44
CA TYR A 235 9.33 13.27 -8.31
C TYR A 235 10.28 12.10 -8.47
N LYS A 236 11.40 12.30 -9.15
CA LYS A 236 12.54 11.41 -9.18
C LYS A 236 13.70 12.08 -8.46
N TYR A 237 14.19 11.47 -7.41
CA TYR A 237 15.33 11.98 -6.65
C TYR A 237 16.53 11.06 -6.84
N ASP A 238 17.71 11.64 -6.95
CA ASP A 238 18.95 10.91 -6.83
C ASP A 238 19.10 10.37 -5.40
N TYR A 239 19.32 9.08 -5.27
CA TYR A 239 19.35 8.41 -3.95
C TYR A 239 20.47 8.94 -3.07
N GLN A 240 21.67 9.15 -3.61
CA GLN A 240 22.84 9.57 -2.80
C GLN A 240 22.69 11.01 -2.31
N THR A 241 22.36 11.91 -3.20
CA THR A 241 22.35 13.34 -2.92
C THR A 241 21.02 13.85 -2.37
N GLY A 242 19.92 13.11 -2.56
CA GLY A 242 18.55 13.55 -2.25
C GLY A 242 18.06 14.70 -3.14
N LYS A 243 18.77 15.02 -4.23
CA LYS A 243 18.35 16.07 -5.16
C LYS A 243 17.27 15.60 -6.11
N CYS A 244 16.24 16.40 -6.32
CA CYS A 244 15.24 16.16 -7.35
C CYS A 244 15.89 16.32 -8.73
N VAL A 245 15.88 15.24 -9.53
CA VAL A 245 16.44 15.21 -10.89
C VAL A 245 15.37 15.28 -11.97
N LYS A 246 14.12 14.96 -11.62
CA LYS A 246 12.97 15.05 -12.52
C LYS A 246 11.69 15.26 -11.75
N GLU A 247 10.79 16.08 -12.31
CA GLU A 247 9.43 16.28 -11.84
C GLU A 247 8.47 16.06 -13.01
N ILE A 248 7.35 15.38 -12.75
CA ILE A 248 6.25 15.18 -13.68
C ILE A 248 4.99 15.67 -12.99
N SER A 249 4.25 16.57 -13.64
CA SER A 249 2.99 17.11 -13.16
C SER A 249 1.82 16.42 -13.84
N CYS A 250 0.82 15.98 -13.06
CA CYS A 250 -0.36 15.28 -13.53
C CYS A 250 -1.60 16.13 -13.29
N LYS A 251 -2.42 16.33 -14.33
CA LYS A 251 -3.66 17.12 -14.23
C LYS A 251 -4.69 16.49 -13.30
N LYS A 252 -4.73 15.16 -13.23
CA LYS A 252 -5.64 14.41 -12.35
C LYS A 252 -4.87 13.81 -11.18
N ASP A 253 -5.57 13.62 -10.07
CA ASP A 253 -5.09 12.84 -8.95
C ASP A 253 -5.03 11.34 -9.31
N PHE A 254 -4.19 10.60 -8.59
CA PHE A 254 -4.07 9.15 -8.71
C PHE A 254 -3.93 8.51 -7.31
N PHE A 255 -4.18 7.21 -7.23
CA PHE A 255 -4.07 6.51 -5.93
C PHE A 255 -2.61 6.22 -5.58
N SER A 256 -1.92 5.50 -6.45
CA SER A 256 -0.51 5.13 -6.31
C SER A 256 0.11 4.91 -7.69
N GLY A 257 1.43 4.83 -7.76
CA GLY A 257 2.16 4.46 -8.96
C GLY A 257 3.10 3.31 -8.68
N SER A 258 3.33 2.47 -9.66
CA SER A 258 4.31 1.39 -9.58
C SER A 258 5.24 1.40 -10.79
N LYS A 259 6.45 0.87 -10.60
CA LYS A 259 7.33 0.63 -11.72
C LYS A 259 6.85 -0.60 -12.49
N MET A 260 6.88 -0.51 -13.80
CA MET A 260 6.65 -1.63 -14.69
C MET A 260 7.86 -1.78 -15.60
N LYS A 261 8.40 -3.00 -15.70
CA LYS A 261 9.39 -3.31 -16.72
C LYS A 261 8.65 -3.57 -18.02
N PHE A 262 8.91 -2.72 -18.98
CA PHE A 262 8.34 -2.80 -20.31
C PHE A 262 9.44 -3.25 -21.28
N ASP A 263 9.30 -4.40 -21.89
CA ASP A 263 9.97 -4.66 -23.15
C ASP A 263 8.99 -4.31 -24.29
N ALA A 264 9.17 -3.11 -24.82
CA ALA A 264 8.33 -2.60 -25.91
C ALA A 264 8.40 -3.48 -27.17
N LYS A 265 9.52 -4.23 -27.36
CA LYS A 265 9.65 -5.16 -28.47
C LYS A 265 8.89 -6.47 -28.25
N GLU A 266 8.88 -6.98 -27.01
CA GLU A 266 8.07 -8.15 -26.67
C GLU A 266 6.58 -7.83 -26.66
N LEU A 267 6.21 -6.67 -26.12
CA LEU A 267 4.82 -6.23 -26.13
C LEU A 267 4.29 -6.04 -27.56
N SER A 268 5.07 -5.39 -28.41
CA SER A 268 4.70 -5.23 -29.83
C SER A 268 4.55 -6.55 -30.57
N LYS A 269 5.30 -7.58 -30.18
CA LYS A 269 5.18 -8.94 -30.77
C LYS A 269 3.98 -9.72 -30.24
N SER A 270 3.55 -9.47 -29.00
CA SER A 270 2.47 -10.24 -28.38
C SER A 270 1.08 -9.60 -28.57
N VAL A 271 1.02 -8.30 -28.84
CA VAL A 271 -0.23 -7.53 -28.94
C VAL A 271 -0.49 -7.05 -30.37
N CYS A 272 0.54 -6.94 -31.20
CA CYS A 272 0.43 -6.44 -32.58
C CYS A 272 0.83 -7.52 -33.57
N GLY A 273 -0.15 -8.19 -34.19
CA GLY A 273 0.06 -8.67 -35.53
C GLY A 273 0.19 -7.44 -36.44
N ASP A 274 1.31 -7.34 -37.16
CA ASP A 274 1.53 -6.35 -38.24
C ASP A 274 1.15 -4.87 -37.99
N GLY A 275 1.34 -4.37 -36.77
CA GLY A 275 1.41 -2.94 -36.54
C GLY A 275 0.20 -2.27 -35.84
N ASP A 276 -0.88 -2.99 -35.56
CA ASP A 276 -2.05 -2.42 -34.90
C ASP A 276 -2.09 -2.75 -33.40
N ILE A 277 -2.23 -1.72 -32.57
CA ILE A 277 -2.49 -1.88 -31.13
C ILE A 277 -3.99 -1.93 -30.92
N ILE A 278 -4.50 -3.10 -30.54
CA ILE A 278 -5.91 -3.27 -30.22
C ILE A 278 -6.12 -2.88 -28.78
N VAL A 279 -6.82 -1.78 -28.55
CA VAL A 279 -7.31 -1.39 -27.22
C VAL A 279 -8.77 -1.82 -27.12
N GLY A 280 -9.03 -2.87 -26.34
CA GLY A 280 -10.40 -3.29 -26.06
C GLY A 280 -11.05 -2.41 -24.99
N GLU A 281 -12.32 -2.09 -25.14
CA GLU A 281 -13.12 -1.47 -24.10
C GLU A 281 -13.54 -2.55 -23.08
N LEU A 282 -13.06 -2.43 -21.85
CA LEU A 282 -13.52 -3.27 -20.74
C LEU A 282 -14.85 -2.72 -20.24
N LYS A 283 -15.95 -3.37 -20.61
CA LYS A 283 -17.24 -3.10 -19.99
C LYS A 283 -17.21 -3.58 -18.55
N ALA A 284 -17.49 -2.68 -17.61
CA ALA A 284 -17.68 -3.06 -16.21
C ALA A 284 -18.75 -4.16 -16.13
N PRO A 285 -18.52 -5.23 -15.36
CA PRO A 285 -19.54 -6.28 -15.22
C PRO A 285 -20.81 -5.67 -14.65
N THR A 286 -21.92 -5.86 -15.34
CA THR A 286 -23.24 -5.51 -14.80
C THR A 286 -23.64 -6.60 -13.82
N TYR A 287 -23.60 -6.27 -12.53
CA TYR A 287 -24.11 -7.15 -11.48
C TYR A 287 -25.64 -7.19 -11.60
N LYS A 288 -26.21 -8.35 -11.81
CA LYS A 288 -27.64 -8.57 -11.52
C LYS A 288 -27.76 -8.71 -10.01
N GLU A 289 -28.68 -7.95 -9.41
CA GLU A 289 -29.05 -8.15 -8.02
C GLU A 289 -29.43 -9.61 -7.80
N GLY A 290 -28.63 -10.33 -7.04
CA GLY A 290 -28.84 -11.71 -6.64
C GLY A 290 -28.79 -11.80 -5.12
N ASN A 291 -29.54 -12.74 -4.57
CA ASN A 291 -29.58 -13.01 -3.14
C ASN A 291 -28.21 -13.55 -2.68
N PHE A 292 -27.51 -12.83 -1.85
CA PHE A 292 -26.13 -13.08 -1.43
C PHE A 292 -25.98 -14.03 -0.22
N GLU A 293 -26.98 -14.88 0.06
CA GLU A 293 -26.97 -15.75 1.25
C GLU A 293 -25.94 -16.89 1.26
N ASN A 294 -25.20 -17.14 0.17
CA ASN A 294 -24.23 -18.25 0.11
C ASN A 294 -22.96 -17.91 -0.68
N LEU A 295 -22.32 -16.77 -0.38
CA LEU A 295 -21.12 -16.31 -1.12
C LEU A 295 -19.79 -16.92 -0.69
N SER A 296 -19.74 -17.76 0.35
CA SER A 296 -18.48 -18.33 0.84
C SER A 296 -17.75 -19.24 -0.16
N ASN A 297 -18.40 -19.64 -1.26
CA ASN A 297 -17.82 -20.52 -2.27
C ASN A 297 -18.13 -20.11 -3.73
N ALA A 298 -18.52 -18.87 -3.97
CA ALA A 298 -18.85 -18.44 -5.32
C ALA A 298 -17.59 -18.05 -6.09
N ILE A 299 -17.23 -18.83 -7.08
CA ILE A 299 -16.27 -18.48 -8.12
C ILE A 299 -17.06 -17.94 -9.30
N ALA A 300 -16.93 -16.64 -9.59
CA ALA A 300 -17.49 -16.08 -10.81
C ALA A 300 -16.46 -16.25 -11.96
N ILE A 301 -16.85 -16.98 -12.98
CA ILE A 301 -16.10 -17.04 -14.24
C ILE A 301 -16.75 -16.01 -15.15
N ASN A 302 -16.05 -14.94 -15.45
CA ASN A 302 -16.48 -14.00 -16.47
C ASN A 302 -16.00 -14.49 -17.84
N GLU A 303 -16.91 -14.77 -18.74
CA GLU A 303 -16.64 -14.91 -20.16
C GLU A 303 -16.57 -13.49 -20.77
N TYR A 304 -15.49 -13.19 -21.48
CA TYR A 304 -15.36 -11.94 -22.22
C TYR A 304 -16.05 -12.13 -23.58
N GLU A 305 -16.96 -11.25 -23.91
CA GLU A 305 -17.39 -11.05 -25.29
C GLU A 305 -16.37 -10.12 -25.96
N GLU A 306 -15.76 -10.53 -27.06
CA GLU A 306 -14.99 -9.65 -27.91
C GLU A 306 -15.93 -8.59 -28.50
N SER A 307 -15.56 -7.32 -28.32
CA SER A 307 -16.30 -6.22 -28.95
C SER A 307 -15.66 -5.90 -30.28
N ASP A 308 -16.45 -5.79 -31.32
CA ASP A 308 -16.00 -5.43 -32.68
C ASP A 308 -15.62 -3.94 -32.82
N ASP A 309 -15.81 -3.13 -31.79
CA ASP A 309 -15.50 -1.71 -31.80
C ASP A 309 -14.15 -1.45 -31.14
N VAL A 310 -13.12 -1.35 -31.97
CA VAL A 310 -11.76 -0.99 -31.55
C VAL A 310 -11.45 0.43 -32.06
N GLU A 311 -11.16 1.36 -31.15
CA GLU A 311 -10.55 2.65 -31.50
C GLU A 311 -9.03 2.54 -31.47
N CYS A 312 -8.38 2.82 -32.60
CA CYS A 312 -6.93 2.93 -32.69
C CYS A 312 -6.48 4.35 -32.35
N PHE A 313 -5.52 4.48 -31.44
CA PHE A 313 -4.87 5.76 -31.16
C PHE A 313 -3.57 5.85 -31.97
N GLU A 314 -3.53 6.77 -32.92
CA GLU A 314 -2.29 7.17 -33.59
C GLU A 314 -1.39 7.91 -32.59
N ASN A 315 -0.16 7.41 -32.36
CA ASN A 315 0.90 7.99 -31.53
C ASN A 315 0.71 7.96 -29.99
N GLY A 316 -0.10 7.07 -29.44
CA GLY A 316 -0.22 6.86 -28.00
C GLY A 316 0.72 5.77 -27.47
N LEU A 317 1.30 5.97 -26.29
CA LEU A 317 1.89 4.90 -25.52
C LEU A 317 0.77 3.93 -25.11
N PRO A 318 0.95 2.61 -25.25
CA PRO A 318 -0.07 1.65 -24.85
C PRO A 318 -0.29 1.75 -23.34
N VAL A 319 -1.54 1.97 -22.94
CA VAL A 319 -1.95 1.92 -21.55
C VAL A 319 -2.51 0.52 -21.29
N ILE A 320 -1.80 -0.27 -20.49
CA ILE A 320 -2.32 -1.56 -20.05
C ILE A 320 -3.16 -1.31 -18.81
N VAL A 321 -4.46 -1.48 -18.97
CA VAL A 321 -5.41 -1.45 -17.85
C VAL A 321 -5.51 -2.86 -17.28
N ARG A 322 -5.13 -3.04 -16.04
CA ARG A 322 -5.30 -4.29 -15.32
C ARG A 322 -6.36 -4.12 -14.25
N ILE A 323 -7.44 -4.88 -14.36
CA ILE A 323 -8.46 -4.93 -13.32
C ILE A 323 -8.09 -6.07 -12.36
N VAL A 324 -7.86 -5.74 -11.09
CA VAL A 324 -7.64 -6.71 -10.03
C VAL A 324 -8.72 -6.42 -8.97
N GLY A 325 -9.82 -7.17 -9.00
CA GLY A 325 -11.01 -6.90 -8.19
C GLY A 325 -11.67 -5.57 -8.58
N ASP A 326 -12.28 -4.86 -7.64
CA ASP A 326 -12.91 -3.55 -7.87
C ASP A 326 -11.89 -2.39 -8.03
N LEU A 327 -10.59 -2.70 -8.14
CA LEU A 327 -9.52 -1.72 -8.29
C LEU A 327 -9.07 -1.63 -9.74
N LEU A 328 -9.40 -0.52 -10.37
CA LEU A 328 -8.82 -0.11 -11.64
C LEU A 328 -7.41 0.43 -11.38
N GLN A 329 -6.38 -0.30 -11.78
CA GLN A 329 -4.99 0.20 -11.81
C GLN A 329 -4.69 0.67 -13.24
N ILE A 330 -4.46 1.95 -13.40
CA ILE A 330 -4.01 2.58 -14.64
C ILE A 330 -2.52 2.85 -14.53
#